data_bca976b36f2bf6b4e6093695a91c3c12
#
_entry.id   bca976b36f2bf6b4e6093695a91c3c12
#
_cell.length_a   1.000
_cell.length_b   1.000
_cell.length_c   1.000
_cell.angle_alpha   90.00
_cell.angle_beta   90.00
_cell.angle_gamma   90.00
#
_symmetry.space_group_name_H-M   'P 1'
#
loop_
_entity.id
_entity.type
_entity.pdbx_description
1 polymer ?
#
loop_
_entity_poly.entity_id
_entity_poly.type
_entity_poly.pdbx_seq_one_letter_code
_entity_poly.pdbx_strand_id
1 'polypeptide(L)'
;MKVNYQGNRDAKIVLLQIIGEHELPFIEEELSHIKAITQSTDFLFITVQVDSWNDDLSPWMAEPIFGDAAFAGNAEKLLTRIKNEVIVPLLSEHQDIKIFAGGYSLAGLFVLWAAYQTNLLVLFLVFSFS
;
A
#
# COMPACT_ATOMS: atom_id res chain seq x y z
N MET A 1 -10.46 -2.03 6.41
CA MET A 1 -9.04 -2.26 6.09
C MET A 1 -8.64 -3.64 6.57
N LYS A 2 -8.08 -4.44 5.69
CA LYS A 2 -7.57 -5.77 6.02
C LYS A 2 -6.09 -5.82 5.72
N VAL A 3 -5.30 -6.30 6.67
CA VAL A 3 -3.83 -6.34 6.53
C VAL A 3 -3.36 -7.78 6.53
N ASN A 4 -2.54 -8.15 5.55
CA ASN A 4 -1.98 -9.48 5.43
C ASN A 4 -0.46 -9.40 5.35
N TYR A 5 0.21 -10.27 6.09
CA TYR A 5 1.67 -10.33 6.18
C TYR A 5 2.16 -11.65 5.63
N GLN A 6 3.10 -11.61 4.69
CA GLN A 6 3.72 -12.79 4.11
C GLN A 6 5.23 -12.60 4.04
N GLY A 7 5.98 -13.67 4.28
CA GLY A 7 7.42 -13.67 4.17
C GLY A 7 8.14 -13.55 5.50
N ASN A 8 9.33 -12.95 5.47
CA ASN A 8 10.18 -12.88 6.65
C ASN A 8 9.82 -11.68 7.53
N ARG A 9 9.27 -11.96 8.72
CA ARG A 9 8.87 -10.91 9.68
C ARG A 9 10.04 -10.13 10.25
N ASP A 10 11.25 -10.68 10.16
CA ASP A 10 12.46 -10.03 10.65
C ASP A 10 13.29 -9.37 9.55
N ALA A 11 12.78 -9.35 8.32
CA ALA A 11 13.48 -8.74 7.20
C ALA A 11 13.61 -7.23 7.38
N LYS A 12 14.70 -6.68 6.86
CA LYS A 12 14.93 -5.24 6.86
C LYS A 12 14.22 -4.52 5.72
N ILE A 13 13.81 -5.27 4.72
CA ILE A 13 13.07 -4.73 3.57
C ILE A 13 11.60 -5.10 3.74
N VAL A 14 10.74 -4.09 3.68
CA VAL A 14 9.30 -4.25 3.77
C VAL A 14 8.68 -3.72 2.48
N LEU A 15 7.87 -4.55 1.84
CA LEU A 15 7.10 -4.15 0.65
C LEU A 15 5.66 -4.01 1.08
N LEU A 16 5.14 -2.80 1.05
CA LEU A 16 3.78 -2.48 1.46
C LEU A 16 2.96 -2.13 0.22
N GLN A 17 1.94 -2.93 -0.07
CA GLN A 17 1.09 -2.69 -1.23
C GLN A 17 -0.34 -2.41 -0.81
N ILE A 18 -0.87 -1.32 -1.34
CA ILE A 18 -2.27 -0.93 -1.12
C ILE A 18 -3.11 -1.56 -2.23
N ILE A 19 -4.12 -2.32 -1.85
CA ILE A 19 -4.93 -3.08 -2.82
C ILE A 19 -6.42 -2.88 -2.57
N GLY A 20 -7.21 -3.13 -3.63
CA GLY A 20 -8.64 -3.32 -3.54
C GLY A 20 -8.97 -4.81 -3.59
N GLU A 21 -10.23 -5.15 -3.28
CA GLU A 21 -10.70 -6.53 -3.34
C GLU A 21 -10.50 -7.15 -4.72
N HIS A 22 -10.66 -6.36 -5.78
CA HIS A 22 -10.53 -6.81 -7.16
C HIS A 22 -9.13 -7.29 -7.52
N GLU A 23 -8.12 -6.94 -6.72
CA GLU A 23 -6.73 -7.33 -6.96
C GLU A 23 -6.34 -8.64 -6.26
N LEU A 24 -7.17 -9.13 -5.34
CA LEU A 24 -6.86 -10.35 -4.57
C LEU A 24 -6.47 -11.55 -5.43
N PRO A 25 -7.14 -11.83 -6.57
CA PRO A 25 -6.77 -12.99 -7.38
C PRO A 25 -5.35 -12.93 -7.96
N PHE A 26 -4.74 -11.75 -8.00
CA PHE A 26 -3.44 -11.54 -8.65
C PHE A 26 -2.26 -11.45 -7.68
N ILE A 27 -2.52 -11.42 -6.38
CA ILE A 27 -1.48 -11.16 -5.38
C ILE A 27 -0.42 -12.25 -5.33
N GLU A 28 -0.82 -13.53 -5.35
CA GLU A 28 0.13 -14.64 -5.31
C GLU A 28 1.05 -14.66 -6.53
N GLU A 29 0.50 -14.38 -7.71
CA GLU A 29 1.27 -14.29 -8.94
C GLU A 29 2.26 -13.12 -8.88
N GLU A 30 1.80 -11.97 -8.41
CA GLU A 30 2.65 -10.79 -8.25
C GLU A 30 3.80 -11.07 -7.29
N LEU A 31 3.52 -11.71 -6.15
CA LEU A 31 4.55 -12.08 -5.19
C LEU A 31 5.57 -13.04 -5.81
N SER A 32 5.11 -14.01 -6.60
CA SER A 32 6.00 -14.91 -7.34
C SER A 32 6.92 -14.14 -8.29
N HIS A 33 6.38 -13.15 -9.00
CA HIS A 33 7.17 -12.32 -9.91
C HIS A 33 8.21 -11.50 -9.16
N ILE A 34 7.85 -10.93 -8.02
CA ILE A 34 8.78 -10.17 -7.19
C ILE A 34 9.94 -11.06 -6.75
N LYS A 35 9.67 -12.27 -6.27
CA LYS A 35 10.70 -13.22 -5.86
C LYS A 35 11.60 -13.60 -7.02
N ALA A 36 11.05 -13.82 -8.21
CA ALA A 36 11.81 -14.19 -9.39
C ALA A 36 12.71 -13.05 -9.87
N ILE A 37 12.19 -11.82 -9.92
CA ILE A 37 12.95 -10.65 -10.39
C ILE A 37 14.05 -10.27 -9.40
N THR A 38 13.76 -10.26 -8.12
CA THR A 38 14.73 -9.89 -7.08
C THR A 38 15.67 -11.03 -6.72
N GLN A 39 15.32 -12.26 -7.08
CA GLN A 39 16.06 -13.47 -6.69
C GLN A 39 16.22 -13.56 -5.17
N SER A 40 15.22 -13.08 -4.44
CA SER A 40 15.24 -13.02 -2.98
C SER A 40 13.88 -13.37 -2.42
N THR A 41 13.88 -13.96 -1.23
CA THR A 41 12.70 -14.14 -0.38
C THR A 41 12.87 -13.40 0.95
N ASP A 42 13.97 -12.65 1.10
CA ASP A 42 14.29 -11.97 2.36
C ASP A 42 13.64 -10.58 2.39
N PHE A 43 12.31 -10.60 2.42
CA PHE A 43 11.52 -9.39 2.60
C PHE A 43 10.20 -9.75 3.27
N LEU A 44 9.58 -8.76 3.88
CA LEU A 44 8.23 -8.86 4.40
C LEU A 44 7.28 -8.20 3.40
N PHE A 45 6.32 -8.96 2.90
CA PHE A 45 5.31 -8.46 1.96
C PHE A 45 4.02 -8.22 2.71
N ILE A 46 3.55 -6.98 2.72
CA ILE A 46 2.34 -6.57 3.42
C ILE A 46 1.34 -6.06 2.39
N THR A 47 0.14 -6.61 2.39
CA THR A 47 -0.97 -6.02 1.62
C THR A 47 -1.93 -5.35 2.57
N VAL A 48 -2.34 -4.13 2.20
CA VAL A 48 -3.37 -3.37 2.90
C VAL A 48 -4.56 -3.27 1.95
N GLN A 49 -5.61 -4.02 2.25
CA GLN A 49 -6.82 -4.01 1.44
C GLN A 49 -7.78 -2.95 1.98
N VAL A 50 -8.16 -2.02 1.11
CA VAL A 50 -9.11 -0.97 1.47
C VAL A 50 -10.54 -1.48 1.35
N ASP A 51 -11.45 -0.90 2.13
CA ASP A 51 -12.85 -1.30 2.13
C ASP A 51 -13.65 -0.61 1.01
N SER A 52 -13.35 0.65 0.73
CA SER A 52 -14.01 1.44 -0.31
C SER A 52 -12.94 2.11 -1.18
N TRP A 53 -12.80 1.60 -2.40
CA TRP A 53 -11.73 2.00 -3.31
C TRP A 53 -11.66 3.52 -3.55
N ASN A 54 -12.76 4.11 -4.02
CA ASN A 54 -12.76 5.55 -4.34
C ASN A 54 -12.70 6.43 -3.10
N ASP A 55 -13.43 6.06 -2.07
CA ASP A 55 -13.55 6.89 -0.87
C ASP A 55 -12.27 6.87 -0.04
N ASP A 56 -11.70 5.69 0.18
CA ASP A 56 -10.56 5.51 1.07
C ASP A 56 -9.25 6.00 0.46
N LEU A 57 -9.12 5.93 -0.87
CA LEU A 57 -7.87 6.25 -1.54
C LEU A 57 -7.78 7.68 -2.06
N SER A 58 -8.89 8.42 -2.06
CA SER A 58 -8.89 9.78 -2.59
C SER A 58 -8.41 10.79 -1.55
N PRO A 59 -7.41 11.62 -1.89
CA PRO A 59 -6.89 12.64 -0.97
C PRO A 59 -7.87 13.78 -0.70
N TRP A 60 -8.82 14.01 -1.59
CA TRP A 60 -9.82 15.05 -1.47
C TRP A 60 -11.15 14.60 -2.07
N MET A 61 -12.22 15.26 -1.71
CA MET A 61 -13.54 15.00 -2.27
C MET A 61 -13.56 15.41 -3.75
N ALA A 62 -14.21 14.60 -4.57
CA ALA A 62 -14.37 14.89 -5.99
C ALA A 62 -15.67 14.30 -6.53
N GLU A 63 -16.26 14.99 -7.52
CA GLU A 63 -17.41 14.48 -8.24
C GLU A 63 -17.02 13.31 -9.14
N PRO A 64 -17.99 12.45 -9.51
CA PRO A 64 -17.69 11.33 -10.40
C PRO A 64 -17.20 11.84 -11.76
N ILE A 65 -16.12 11.25 -12.24
CA ILE A 65 -15.62 11.51 -13.60
C ILE A 65 -16.30 10.56 -14.58
N PHE A 66 -16.48 9.31 -14.16
CA PHE A 66 -17.15 8.27 -14.93
C PHE A 66 -18.19 7.58 -14.06
N GLY A 67 -19.41 7.38 -14.61
CA GLY A 67 -20.48 6.73 -13.87
C GLY A 67 -20.94 7.53 -12.68
N ASP A 68 -21.40 6.86 -11.62
CA ASP A 68 -22.00 7.46 -10.45
C ASP A 68 -21.07 7.46 -9.23
N ALA A 69 -19.84 6.94 -9.36
CA ALA A 69 -18.93 6.79 -8.23
C ALA A 69 -18.20 8.09 -7.94
N ALA A 70 -18.49 8.68 -6.80
CA ALA A 70 -17.80 9.86 -6.30
C ALA A 70 -16.57 9.45 -5.47
N PHE A 71 -15.81 10.44 -5.01
CA PHE A 71 -14.63 10.28 -4.18
C PHE A 71 -14.86 11.04 -2.87
N ALA A 72 -14.83 10.35 -1.74
CA ALA A 72 -15.12 10.97 -0.45
C ALA A 72 -13.92 11.72 0.15
N GLY A 73 -12.70 11.43 -0.29
CA GLY A 73 -11.52 12.12 0.22
C GLY A 73 -11.04 11.61 1.57
N ASN A 74 -11.13 10.31 1.83
CA ASN A 74 -10.79 9.72 3.12
C ASN A 74 -9.34 9.25 3.25
N ALA A 75 -8.47 9.63 2.31
CA ALA A 75 -7.09 9.15 2.31
C ALA A 75 -6.33 9.48 3.59
N GLU A 76 -6.58 10.63 4.21
CA GLU A 76 -5.92 11.01 5.45
C GLU A 76 -6.27 10.05 6.58
N LYS A 77 -7.53 9.63 6.67
CA LYS A 77 -7.97 8.65 7.67
C LYS A 77 -7.29 7.30 7.44
N LEU A 78 -7.21 6.87 6.18
CA LEU A 78 -6.57 5.63 5.81
C LEU A 78 -5.07 5.67 6.16
N LEU A 79 -4.39 6.75 5.80
CA LEU A 79 -2.97 6.91 6.10
C LEU A 79 -2.71 6.85 7.61
N THR A 80 -3.54 7.52 8.40
CA THR A 80 -3.42 7.49 9.86
C THR A 80 -3.56 6.07 10.40
N ARG A 81 -4.52 5.30 9.89
CA ARG A 81 -4.67 3.90 10.28
C ARG A 81 -3.47 3.04 9.89
N ILE A 82 -2.97 3.21 8.69
CA ILE A 82 -1.80 2.46 8.22
C ILE A 82 -0.58 2.79 9.08
N LYS A 83 -0.37 4.06 9.39
CA LYS A 83 0.74 4.46 10.25
C LYS A 83 0.63 3.84 11.65
N ASN A 84 -0.54 3.93 12.26
CA ASN A 84 -0.72 3.49 13.65
C ASN A 84 -0.81 1.98 13.79
N GLU A 85 -1.42 1.30 12.83
CA GLU A 85 -1.69 -0.15 12.93
C GLU A 85 -0.64 -1.01 12.24
N VAL A 86 0.13 -0.46 11.30
CA VAL A 86 1.10 -1.23 10.52
C VAL A 86 2.52 -0.69 10.67
N ILE A 87 2.76 0.56 10.34
CA ILE A 87 4.11 1.11 10.22
C ILE A 87 4.77 1.31 11.58
N VAL A 88 4.11 1.98 12.51
CA VAL A 88 4.67 2.26 13.83
C VAL A 88 4.97 0.97 14.59
N PRO A 89 4.10 -0.04 14.62
CA PRO A 89 4.45 -1.32 15.24
C PRO A 89 5.67 -1.99 14.64
N LEU A 90 5.83 -1.95 13.31
CA LEU A 90 7.00 -2.53 12.64
C LEU A 90 8.28 -1.79 13.04
N LEU A 91 8.25 -0.47 13.06
CA LEU A 91 9.40 0.35 13.44
C LEU A 91 9.76 0.18 14.91
N SER A 92 8.79 -0.13 15.76
CA SER A 92 9.04 -0.43 17.18
C SER A 92 9.81 -1.73 17.36
N GLU A 93 9.56 -2.72 16.50
CA GLU A 93 10.26 -4.01 16.55
C GLU A 93 11.64 -3.92 15.90
N HIS A 94 11.75 -3.22 14.76
CA HIS A 94 12.97 -3.12 13.95
C HIS A 94 13.12 -1.70 13.43
N GLN A 95 13.99 -0.90 14.04
CA GLN A 95 14.13 0.52 13.70
C GLN A 95 14.84 0.77 12.37
N ASP A 96 15.60 -0.20 11.88
CA ASP A 96 16.42 -0.06 10.67
C ASP A 96 15.76 -0.60 9.41
N ILE A 97 14.45 -0.84 9.43
CA ILE A 97 13.74 -1.31 8.25
C ILE A 97 13.54 -0.19 7.23
N LYS A 98 13.45 -0.60 5.96
CA LYS A 98 13.08 0.30 4.86
C LYS A 98 11.76 -0.16 4.29
N ILE A 99 10.81 0.75 4.21
CA ILE A 99 9.46 0.46 3.75
C ILE A 99 9.26 1.05 2.36
N PHE A 100 9.02 0.17 1.40
CA PHE A 100 8.71 0.53 0.02
C PHE A 100 7.22 0.33 -0.18
N ALA A 101 6.51 1.41 -0.51
CA ALA A 101 5.07 1.34 -0.70
C ALA A 101 4.72 1.43 -2.18
N GLY A 102 3.66 0.76 -2.58
CA GLY A 102 3.21 0.77 -3.96
C GLY A 102 1.71 0.52 -4.09
N GLY A 103 1.20 0.70 -5.29
CA GLY A 103 -0.19 0.46 -5.61
C GLY A 103 -0.46 0.74 -7.08
N TYR A 104 -1.58 0.22 -7.56
CA TYR A 104 -2.02 0.40 -8.94
C TYR A 104 -3.10 1.47 -9.02
N SER A 105 -3.09 2.26 -10.08
CA SER A 105 -4.12 3.24 -10.39
C SER A 105 -4.35 4.20 -9.21
N LEU A 106 -5.54 4.27 -8.67
CA LEU A 106 -5.86 5.17 -7.55
C LEU A 106 -5.02 4.85 -6.30
N ALA A 107 -4.70 3.58 -6.07
CA ALA A 107 -3.80 3.21 -4.97
C ALA A 107 -2.39 3.76 -5.18
N GLY A 108 -1.93 3.83 -6.43
CA GLY A 108 -0.67 4.48 -6.76
C GLY A 108 -0.70 5.97 -6.44
N LEU A 109 -1.80 6.64 -6.77
CA LEU A 109 -1.99 8.05 -6.41
C LEU A 109 -1.99 8.24 -4.90
N PHE A 110 -2.67 7.37 -4.17
CA PHE A 110 -2.67 7.40 -2.70
C PHE A 110 -1.25 7.29 -2.15
N VAL A 111 -0.46 6.33 -2.64
CA VAL A 111 0.92 6.12 -2.19
C VAL A 111 1.78 7.35 -2.48
N LEU A 112 1.64 7.93 -3.68
CA LEU A 112 2.35 9.14 -4.03
C LEU A 112 1.99 10.29 -3.09
N TRP A 113 0.71 10.50 -2.86
CA TRP A 113 0.23 11.53 -1.93
C TRP A 113 0.76 11.27 -0.51
N ALA A 114 0.71 10.03 -0.05
CA ALA A 114 1.18 9.64 1.28
C ALA A 114 2.67 9.94 1.48
N ALA A 115 3.46 9.78 0.43
CA ALA A 115 4.90 10.08 0.49
C ALA A 115 5.18 11.56 0.78
N TYR A 116 4.26 12.46 0.40
CA TYR A 116 4.37 13.87 0.74
C TYR A 116 3.86 14.18 2.15
N GLN A 117 3.10 13.28 2.75
CA GLN A 117 2.50 13.48 4.06
C GLN A 117 3.34 12.89 5.21
N THR A 118 4.26 11.98 4.90
CA THR A 118 5.04 11.30 5.93
C THR A 118 6.44 10.97 5.43
N ASN A 119 7.41 10.92 6.34
CA ASN A 119 8.78 10.49 6.05
C ASN A 119 9.06 9.05 6.49
N LEU A 120 8.02 8.29 6.86
CA LEU A 120 8.19 6.91 7.29
C LEU A 120 8.40 5.95 6.11
N LEU A 121 8.04 6.38 4.89
CA LEU A 121 8.25 5.61 3.67
C LEU A 121 9.56 6.07 3.03
N VAL A 122 10.53 5.16 2.91
CA VAL A 122 11.85 5.50 2.36
C VAL A 122 11.77 5.63 0.84
N LEU A 123 11.03 4.74 0.20
CA LEU A 123 10.84 4.73 -1.25
C LEU A 123 9.46 4.15 -1.52
N PHE A 124 8.85 4.55 -2.62
CA PHE A 124 7.59 4.01 -3.05
C PHE A 124 7.59 3.74 -4.55
N LEU A 125 6.75 2.82 -4.97
CA LEU A 125 6.53 2.47 -6.35
C LEU A 125 5.10 2.83 -6.73
N VAL A 126 4.94 3.51 -7.86
CA VAL A 126 3.63 3.83 -8.40
C VAL A 126 3.46 3.05 -9.69
N PHE A 127 2.39 2.28 -9.77
CA PHE A 127 2.06 1.50 -10.96
C PHE A 127 0.84 2.13 -11.62
N SER A 128 0.89 2.29 -12.92
CA SER A 128 -0.24 2.81 -13.68
C SER A 128 -0.67 1.78 -14.72
N PHE A 129 -1.96 1.74 -14.99
CA PHE A 129 -2.48 0.97 -16.09
C PHE A 129 -2.57 1.84 -17.32
N SER A 130 -2.15 1.30 -18.41
CA SER A 130 -2.32 1.91 -19.72
C SER A 130 -3.51 1.28 -20.44
#